data_26fec8c0cb1cd59cb3693c72d8498612
#
_entry.id   26fec8c0cb1cd59cb3693c72d8498612
#
_cell.length_a   1.000
_cell.length_b   1.000
_cell.length_c   1.000
_cell.angle_alpha   90.00
_cell.angle_beta   90.00
_cell.angle_gamma   90.00
#
_symmetry.space_group_name_H-M   'P 1'
#
loop_
_entity.id
_entity.type
_entity.pdbx_description
1 polymer ?
#
loop_
_entity_poly.entity_id
_entity_poly.type
_entity_poly.pdbx_seq_one_letter_code
_entity_poly.pdbx_strand_id
1 'polypeptide(L)'
;WGEMDRAVDRVAATLQHYGLRSQEAIAICGANSMAYLLLFLGGLRAGLAVAPLPAGATAGQLAGMVADSGARFLFVDGSVPAFESAAPRIRMDLEGPGSLPAWLLAAGARPQPVQVQPGWAFNIIYSSGTTGTPKGIVQPHAMRWAHVARGENHGYGADAVALVATSLCSNTTLVAVFPCLAKGGAVVMTEGRFDPAAYLTLAQDARATHAMLVPVQYQRLMALPEFGRFDLSSFRMKFCTSAPFSAALKADVLARWPGGLIEYYGMTEGGGTCILEAHHFPHKLHTVGKPAEGHDIRLIDEEGRELPTGGTGEVVGRSGSMMTGYRNQSGKTREAEWYDAQGNRFIRTGD
;
A
#
# COMPACT_ATOMS: atom_id res chain seq x y z
N TRP A 1 -19.11 -3.18 -10.56
CA TRP A 1 -18.40 -4.38 -10.13
C TRP A 1 -18.34 -5.45 -11.24
N GLY A 2 -19.45 -5.78 -11.90
CA GLY A 2 -19.44 -6.81 -12.94
C GLY A 2 -18.52 -6.53 -14.13
N GLU A 3 -18.36 -5.28 -14.54
CA GLU A 3 -17.40 -4.88 -15.58
C GLU A 3 -15.94 -5.03 -15.10
N MET A 4 -15.66 -4.56 -13.89
CA MET A 4 -14.36 -4.70 -13.26
C MET A 4 -13.98 -6.18 -13.11
N ASP A 5 -14.88 -7.02 -12.65
CA ASP A 5 -14.65 -8.46 -12.49
C ASP A 5 -14.29 -9.13 -13.83
N ARG A 6 -15.03 -8.83 -14.90
CA ARG A 6 -14.71 -9.30 -16.26
C ARG A 6 -13.37 -8.81 -16.78
N ALA A 7 -13.01 -7.54 -16.48
CA ALA A 7 -11.73 -6.98 -16.88
C ALA A 7 -10.57 -7.65 -16.13
N VAL A 8 -10.72 -7.90 -14.84
CA VAL A 8 -9.75 -8.64 -14.01
C VAL A 8 -9.59 -10.08 -14.49
N ASP A 9 -10.71 -10.77 -14.83
CA ASP A 9 -10.67 -12.11 -15.43
C ASP A 9 -9.86 -12.12 -16.72
N ARG A 10 -10.11 -11.14 -17.60
CA ARG A 10 -9.40 -11.01 -18.89
C ARG A 10 -7.89 -10.85 -18.68
N VAL A 11 -7.46 -10.02 -17.74
CA VAL A 11 -6.04 -9.84 -17.40
C VAL A 11 -5.46 -11.15 -16.88
N ALA A 12 -6.13 -11.80 -15.92
CA ALA A 12 -5.65 -13.05 -15.34
C ALA A 12 -5.53 -14.17 -16.37
N ALA A 13 -6.56 -14.33 -17.23
CA ALA A 13 -6.53 -15.29 -18.34
C ALA A 13 -5.38 -15.03 -19.31
N THR A 14 -5.11 -13.75 -19.59
CA THR A 14 -4.01 -13.35 -20.49
C THR A 14 -2.65 -13.70 -19.89
N LEU A 15 -2.43 -13.41 -18.59
CA LEU A 15 -1.20 -13.79 -17.89
C LEU A 15 -0.97 -15.30 -17.92
N GLN A 16 -2.00 -16.09 -17.67
CA GLN A 16 -1.93 -17.56 -17.76
C GLN A 16 -1.68 -18.06 -19.19
N HIS A 17 -2.31 -17.43 -20.20
CA HIS A 17 -2.09 -17.74 -21.62
C HIS A 17 -0.61 -17.55 -22.03
N TYR A 18 0.05 -16.52 -21.53
CA TYR A 18 1.49 -16.29 -21.73
C TYR A 18 2.38 -17.17 -20.84
N GLY A 19 1.81 -18.18 -20.19
CA GLY A 19 2.52 -19.22 -19.45
C GLY A 19 3.02 -18.83 -18.08
N LEU A 20 2.47 -17.76 -17.46
CA LEU A 20 2.81 -17.42 -16.08
C LEU A 20 2.16 -18.42 -15.12
N ARG A 21 2.94 -18.86 -14.15
CA ARG A 21 2.53 -19.83 -13.14
C ARG A 21 2.38 -19.15 -11.78
N SER A 22 1.56 -19.74 -10.93
CA SER A 22 1.37 -19.26 -9.54
C SER A 22 2.72 -19.01 -8.85
N GLN A 23 2.78 -17.93 -8.07
CA GLN A 23 3.96 -17.43 -7.35
C GLN A 23 5.08 -16.80 -8.22
N GLU A 24 4.97 -16.82 -9.55
CA GLU A 24 5.80 -15.94 -10.38
C GLU A 24 5.37 -14.47 -10.18
N ALA A 25 6.18 -13.53 -10.65
CA ALA A 25 5.92 -12.10 -10.44
C ALA A 25 5.65 -11.36 -11.76
N ILE A 26 4.87 -10.29 -11.64
CA ILE A 26 4.78 -9.20 -12.63
C ILE A 26 5.21 -7.89 -11.97
N ALA A 27 5.81 -6.98 -12.75
CA ALA A 27 6.12 -5.62 -12.31
C ALA A 27 5.18 -4.61 -12.96
N ILE A 28 4.72 -3.64 -12.18
CA ILE A 28 3.89 -2.53 -12.66
C ILE A 28 4.54 -1.23 -12.21
N CYS A 29 4.80 -0.33 -13.15
CA CYS A 29 5.43 0.96 -12.90
C CYS A 29 4.70 2.05 -13.68
N GLY A 30 4.16 3.05 -13.01
CA GLY A 30 3.40 4.13 -13.64
C GLY A 30 2.60 4.97 -12.67
N ALA A 31 1.85 5.92 -13.20
CA ALA A 31 0.87 6.70 -12.46
C ALA A 31 -0.34 5.85 -12.04
N ASN A 32 -1.06 6.31 -11.02
CA ASN A 32 -2.33 5.70 -10.66
C ASN A 32 -3.28 5.73 -11.86
N SER A 33 -3.82 4.58 -12.22
CA SER A 33 -4.79 4.44 -13.31
C SER A 33 -5.65 3.18 -13.14
N MET A 34 -6.76 3.13 -13.86
CA MET A 34 -7.59 1.92 -13.90
C MET A 34 -6.81 0.73 -14.46
N ALA A 35 -5.99 0.94 -15.51
CA ALA A 35 -5.14 -0.11 -16.08
C ALA A 35 -4.17 -0.69 -15.04
N TYR A 36 -3.54 0.18 -14.23
CA TYR A 36 -2.66 -0.24 -13.12
C TYR A 36 -3.41 -1.14 -12.13
N LEU A 37 -4.58 -0.70 -11.66
CA LEU A 37 -5.37 -1.44 -10.68
C LEU A 37 -5.87 -2.79 -11.24
N LEU A 38 -6.34 -2.82 -12.49
CA LEU A 38 -6.77 -4.05 -13.17
C LEU A 38 -5.63 -5.06 -13.33
N LEU A 39 -4.43 -4.60 -13.69
CA LEU A 39 -3.24 -5.44 -13.77
C LEU A 39 -2.85 -5.99 -12.40
N PHE A 40 -2.91 -5.15 -11.35
CA PHE A 40 -2.65 -5.59 -10.00
C PHE A 40 -3.61 -6.71 -9.57
N LEU A 41 -4.92 -6.47 -9.71
CA LEU A 41 -5.94 -7.45 -9.34
C LEU A 41 -5.92 -8.70 -10.22
N GLY A 42 -5.68 -8.55 -11.52
CA GLY A 42 -5.55 -9.65 -12.46
C GLY A 42 -4.33 -10.54 -12.16
N GLY A 43 -3.20 -9.93 -11.80
CA GLY A 43 -2.02 -10.65 -11.33
C GLY A 43 -2.33 -11.50 -10.10
N LEU A 44 -2.99 -10.91 -9.09
CA LEU A 44 -3.40 -11.63 -7.89
C LEU A 44 -4.39 -12.76 -8.20
N ARG A 45 -5.36 -12.54 -9.09
CA ARG A 45 -6.33 -13.56 -9.54
C ARG A 45 -5.66 -14.73 -10.26
N ALA A 46 -4.59 -14.46 -11.00
CA ALA A 46 -3.75 -15.48 -11.62
C ALA A 46 -2.80 -16.19 -10.64
N GLY A 47 -2.81 -15.84 -9.35
CA GLY A 47 -1.95 -16.40 -8.31
C GLY A 47 -0.51 -15.86 -8.34
N LEU A 48 -0.27 -14.70 -8.96
CA LEU A 48 1.04 -14.08 -9.10
C LEU A 48 1.33 -13.11 -7.96
N ALA A 49 2.61 -12.88 -7.68
CA ALA A 49 3.06 -11.75 -6.89
C ALA A 49 3.11 -10.49 -7.77
N VAL A 50 2.69 -9.35 -7.21
CA VAL A 50 2.78 -8.07 -7.91
C VAL A 50 3.92 -7.25 -7.32
N ALA A 51 4.87 -6.80 -8.15
CA ALA A 51 5.91 -5.85 -7.79
C ALA A 51 5.52 -4.45 -8.27
N PRO A 52 4.86 -3.64 -7.42
CA PRO A 52 4.51 -2.28 -7.77
C PRO A 52 5.75 -1.38 -7.59
N LEU A 53 6.24 -0.78 -8.67
CA LEU A 53 7.48 -0.01 -8.70
C LEU A 53 7.22 1.50 -8.67
N PRO A 54 8.05 2.29 -7.96
CA PRO A 54 7.90 3.74 -7.91
C PRO A 54 8.36 4.38 -9.22
N ALA A 55 7.44 5.03 -9.96
CA ALA A 55 7.73 5.67 -11.24
C ALA A 55 8.78 6.81 -11.15
N GLY A 56 8.97 7.37 -9.95
CA GLY A 56 10.01 8.39 -9.69
C GLY A 56 11.41 7.85 -9.41
N ALA A 57 11.63 6.53 -9.47
CA ALA A 57 12.96 5.95 -9.30
C ALA A 57 13.81 6.14 -10.56
N THR A 58 15.13 6.13 -10.39
CA THR A 58 16.07 6.21 -11.53
C THR A 58 16.00 4.96 -12.40
N ALA A 59 16.41 5.09 -13.66
CA ALA A 59 16.46 3.97 -14.62
C ALA A 59 17.24 2.75 -14.07
N GLY A 60 18.40 2.98 -13.44
CA GLY A 60 19.18 1.93 -12.82
C GLY A 60 18.49 1.24 -11.63
N GLN A 61 17.79 2.02 -10.80
CA GLN A 61 17.00 1.46 -9.69
C GLN A 61 15.85 0.61 -10.21
N LEU A 62 15.12 1.09 -11.24
CA LEU A 62 14.01 0.35 -11.86
C LEU A 62 14.50 -0.96 -12.47
N ALA A 63 15.61 -0.94 -13.22
CA ALA A 63 16.22 -2.14 -13.79
C ALA A 63 16.56 -3.15 -12.68
N GLY A 64 17.19 -2.68 -11.59
CA GLY A 64 17.52 -3.53 -10.44
C GLY A 64 16.29 -4.13 -9.76
N MET A 65 15.21 -3.34 -9.54
CA MET A 65 13.98 -3.83 -8.93
C MET A 65 13.27 -4.86 -9.81
N VAL A 66 13.21 -4.65 -11.13
CA VAL A 66 12.61 -5.61 -12.06
C VAL A 66 13.40 -6.93 -12.04
N ALA A 67 14.73 -6.88 -12.08
CA ALA A 67 15.58 -8.06 -12.01
C ALA A 67 15.41 -8.79 -10.66
N ASP A 68 15.47 -8.07 -9.54
CA ASP A 68 15.32 -8.64 -8.18
C ASP A 68 13.94 -9.27 -7.98
N SER A 69 12.87 -8.65 -8.47
CA SER A 69 11.51 -9.21 -8.36
C SER A 69 11.34 -10.51 -9.13
N GLY A 70 12.16 -10.75 -10.17
CA GLY A 70 12.00 -11.85 -11.10
C GLY A 70 10.76 -11.72 -11.98
N ALA A 71 10.31 -10.49 -12.24
CA ALA A 71 9.09 -10.22 -12.98
C ALA A 71 9.18 -10.77 -14.42
N ARG A 72 8.14 -11.51 -14.82
CA ARG A 72 8.02 -12.11 -16.17
C ARG A 72 7.53 -11.11 -17.22
N PHE A 73 6.81 -10.07 -16.78
CA PHE A 73 6.38 -8.92 -17.58
C PHE A 73 6.53 -7.64 -16.77
N LEU A 74 6.82 -6.54 -17.49
CA LEU A 74 6.88 -5.19 -16.97
C LEU A 74 5.82 -4.33 -17.66
N PHE A 75 4.84 -3.87 -16.89
CA PHE A 75 3.80 -2.95 -17.36
C PHE A 75 4.17 -1.52 -16.99
N VAL A 76 4.18 -0.61 -17.97
CA VAL A 76 4.61 0.79 -17.79
C VAL A 76 3.70 1.77 -18.52
N ASP A 77 3.73 3.04 -18.08
CA ASP A 77 3.16 4.17 -18.81
C ASP A 77 4.23 5.16 -19.27
N GLY A 78 3.82 6.28 -19.87
CA GLY A 78 4.72 7.31 -20.37
C GLY A 78 5.46 8.11 -19.31
N SER A 79 5.10 7.99 -18.04
CA SER A 79 5.79 8.65 -16.93
C SER A 79 7.11 7.98 -16.54
N VAL A 80 7.30 6.73 -17.00
CA VAL A 80 8.44 5.88 -16.62
C VAL A 80 9.61 6.10 -17.58
N PRO A 81 10.83 6.41 -17.08
CA PRO A 81 11.99 6.58 -17.93
C PRO A 81 12.34 5.28 -18.68
N ALA A 82 12.98 5.42 -19.83
CA ALA A 82 13.52 4.26 -20.54
C ALA A 82 14.66 3.63 -19.73
N PHE A 83 14.65 2.31 -19.63
CA PHE A 83 15.73 1.49 -19.05
C PHE A 83 15.72 0.09 -19.65
N GLU A 84 16.85 -0.59 -19.60
CA GLU A 84 16.95 -1.97 -20.06
C GLU A 84 16.33 -2.92 -19.05
N SER A 85 15.60 -3.92 -19.56
CA SER A 85 14.98 -4.97 -18.76
C SER A 85 14.89 -6.25 -19.56
N ALA A 86 15.19 -7.39 -18.93
CA ALA A 86 14.95 -8.71 -19.51
C ALA A 86 13.44 -9.05 -19.58
N ALA A 87 12.61 -8.46 -18.73
CA ALA A 87 11.17 -8.64 -18.78
C ALA A 87 10.57 -7.88 -19.98
N PRO A 88 9.77 -8.53 -20.83
CA PRO A 88 9.03 -7.86 -21.90
C PRO A 88 8.20 -6.69 -21.36
N ARG A 89 8.27 -5.54 -22.05
CA ARG A 89 7.61 -4.31 -21.66
C ARG A 89 6.28 -4.14 -22.38
N ILE A 90 5.22 -3.90 -21.64
CA ILE A 90 3.85 -3.64 -22.14
C ILE A 90 3.45 -2.22 -21.72
N ARG A 91 2.97 -1.40 -22.65
CA ARG A 91 2.51 -0.03 -22.41
C ARG A 91 1.05 -0.04 -21.95
N MET A 92 0.79 0.58 -20.80
CA MET A 92 -0.57 0.69 -20.22
C MET A 92 -1.41 1.83 -20.81
N ASP A 93 -0.77 2.86 -21.33
CA ASP A 93 -1.33 4.15 -21.73
C ASP A 93 -1.35 4.38 -23.24
N LEU A 94 -1.02 3.37 -24.04
CA LEU A 94 -1.02 3.45 -25.52
C LEU A 94 -2.05 2.48 -26.11
N GLU A 95 -2.37 2.71 -27.39
CA GLU A 95 -3.08 1.77 -28.26
C GLU A 95 -2.14 1.24 -29.35
N GLY A 96 -2.49 0.12 -29.96
CA GLY A 96 -1.72 -0.51 -31.02
C GLY A 96 -0.67 -1.51 -30.51
N PRO A 97 0.31 -1.91 -31.35
CA PRO A 97 1.30 -2.93 -31.01
C PRO A 97 2.10 -2.58 -29.75
N GLY A 98 2.27 -3.56 -28.84
CA GLY A 98 3.00 -3.37 -27.59
C GLY A 98 2.21 -2.71 -26.46
N SER A 99 0.93 -2.38 -26.70
CA SER A 99 0.03 -1.81 -25.70
C SER A 99 -0.72 -2.90 -24.92
N LEU A 100 -1.25 -2.52 -23.76
CA LEU A 100 -2.08 -3.40 -22.94
C LEU A 100 -3.34 -3.87 -23.68
N PRO A 101 -4.12 -3.02 -24.37
CA PRO A 101 -5.26 -3.49 -25.16
C PRO A 101 -4.94 -4.53 -26.22
N ALA A 102 -3.81 -4.37 -26.93
CA ALA A 102 -3.36 -5.31 -27.96
C ALA A 102 -2.78 -6.61 -27.39
N TRP A 103 -2.24 -6.56 -26.16
CA TRP A 103 -1.67 -7.72 -25.46
C TRP A 103 -2.76 -8.59 -24.83
N LEU A 104 -3.88 -8.00 -24.41
CA LEU A 104 -4.96 -8.72 -23.76
C LEU A 104 -5.70 -9.67 -24.73
N LEU A 105 -6.05 -10.87 -24.27
CA LEU A 105 -6.95 -11.79 -24.97
C LEU A 105 -8.28 -11.11 -25.31
N ALA A 106 -9.09 -11.77 -26.15
CA ALA A 106 -10.42 -11.28 -26.50
C ALA A 106 -11.31 -11.07 -25.26
N ALA A 107 -12.32 -10.20 -25.38
CA ALA A 107 -13.30 -10.00 -24.34
C ALA A 107 -14.02 -11.32 -24.00
N GLY A 108 -14.27 -11.54 -22.72
CA GLY A 108 -14.89 -12.77 -22.22
C GLY A 108 -13.91 -13.89 -21.88
N ALA A 109 -12.59 -13.72 -22.11
CA ALA A 109 -11.59 -14.68 -21.64
C ALA A 109 -11.66 -14.85 -20.11
N ARG A 110 -11.59 -16.10 -19.65
CA ARG A 110 -11.64 -16.44 -18.23
C ARG A 110 -10.40 -17.20 -17.80
N PRO A 111 -9.86 -16.92 -16.61
CA PRO A 111 -8.72 -17.62 -16.08
C PRO A 111 -9.09 -19.01 -15.57
N GLN A 112 -8.11 -19.89 -15.52
CA GLN A 112 -8.21 -21.10 -14.70
C GLN A 112 -8.20 -20.71 -13.23
N PRO A 113 -9.06 -21.29 -12.40
CA PRO A 113 -9.10 -21.01 -10.96
C PRO A 113 -7.76 -21.34 -10.29
N VAL A 114 -7.31 -20.46 -9.38
CA VAL A 114 -6.12 -20.67 -8.57
C VAL A 114 -6.49 -20.65 -7.09
N GLN A 115 -6.08 -21.70 -6.38
CA GLN A 115 -6.23 -21.76 -4.93
C GLN A 115 -5.02 -21.10 -4.27
N VAL A 116 -5.12 -19.80 -3.98
CA VAL A 116 -4.08 -19.01 -3.34
C VAL A 116 -3.89 -19.44 -1.89
N GLN A 117 -2.61 -19.56 -1.46
CA GLN A 117 -2.27 -19.91 -0.09
C GLN A 117 -1.92 -18.66 0.73
N PRO A 118 -2.23 -18.62 2.03
CA PRO A 118 -1.97 -17.43 2.88
C PRO A 118 -0.49 -16.98 2.91
N GLY A 119 0.44 -17.92 2.81
CA GLY A 119 1.88 -17.65 2.81
C GLY A 119 2.47 -17.23 1.45
N TRP A 120 1.71 -17.29 0.36
CA TRP A 120 2.23 -16.85 -0.95
C TRP A 120 2.43 -15.35 -0.97
N ALA A 121 3.41 -14.91 -1.77
CA ALA A 121 3.64 -13.48 -1.95
C ALA A 121 2.43 -12.82 -2.63
N PHE A 122 1.85 -11.82 -1.96
CA PHE A 122 0.83 -10.95 -2.51
C PHE A 122 1.48 -9.85 -3.35
N ASN A 123 2.46 -9.17 -2.77
CA ASN A 123 3.22 -8.14 -3.45
C ASN A 123 4.67 -8.04 -2.93
N ILE A 124 5.53 -7.41 -3.74
CA ILE A 124 6.92 -7.10 -3.40
C ILE A 124 7.07 -5.59 -3.47
N ILE A 125 7.05 -4.91 -2.32
CA ILE A 125 7.20 -3.45 -2.24
C ILE A 125 8.66 -3.10 -2.03
N TYR A 126 9.17 -2.18 -2.83
CA TYR A 126 10.56 -1.72 -2.72
C TYR A 126 10.65 -0.45 -1.86
N SER A 127 11.45 -0.54 -0.79
CA SER A 127 11.85 0.62 0.00
C SER A 127 13.17 1.19 -0.52
N SER A 128 13.34 2.51 -0.35
CA SER A 128 14.53 3.24 -0.84
C SER A 128 15.85 2.86 -0.15
N GLY A 129 15.81 2.03 0.89
CA GLY A 129 16.97 1.59 1.65
C GLY A 129 17.99 2.70 1.95
N THR A 130 18.47 2.82 3.17
CA THR A 130 19.53 3.79 3.55
C THR A 130 20.85 3.56 2.82
N THR A 131 21.05 2.39 2.23
CA THR A 131 22.29 1.99 1.50
C THR A 131 22.21 2.21 -0.01
N GLY A 132 21.18 2.88 -0.53
CA GLY A 132 21.01 3.17 -1.96
C GLY A 132 20.50 2.02 -2.83
N THR A 133 20.58 0.77 -2.37
CA THR A 133 20.02 -0.39 -3.09
C THR A 133 18.63 -0.69 -2.54
N PRO A 134 17.56 -0.61 -3.35
CA PRO A 134 16.21 -0.91 -2.91
C PRO A 134 16.08 -2.34 -2.36
N LYS A 135 15.31 -2.49 -1.27
CA LYS A 135 14.99 -3.79 -0.68
C LYS A 135 13.57 -4.18 -1.06
N GLY A 136 13.40 -5.35 -1.67
CA GLY A 136 12.09 -5.91 -2.03
C GLY A 136 11.44 -6.59 -0.84
N ILE A 137 10.51 -5.93 -0.18
CA ILE A 137 9.76 -6.42 0.98
C ILE A 137 8.66 -7.36 0.50
N VAL A 138 8.78 -8.65 0.79
CA VAL A 138 7.78 -9.66 0.38
C VAL A 138 6.66 -9.71 1.40
N GLN A 139 5.49 -9.21 1.02
CA GLN A 139 4.29 -9.25 1.84
C GLN A 139 3.41 -10.43 1.42
N PRO A 140 3.09 -11.38 2.34
CA PRO A 140 2.23 -12.51 2.02
C PRO A 140 0.74 -12.13 2.00
N HIS A 141 -0.09 -12.96 1.38
CA HIS A 141 -1.54 -12.79 1.35
C HIS A 141 -2.15 -12.68 2.76
N ALA A 142 -1.65 -13.45 3.73
CA ALA A 142 -2.11 -13.38 5.13
C ALA A 142 -1.92 -11.99 5.74
N MET A 143 -0.78 -11.33 5.47
CA MET A 143 -0.53 -9.96 5.92
C MET A 143 -1.53 -8.97 5.30
N ARG A 144 -1.78 -9.08 4.00
CA ARG A 144 -2.75 -8.21 3.33
C ARG A 144 -4.18 -8.45 3.81
N TRP A 145 -4.54 -9.71 4.06
CA TRP A 145 -5.84 -10.06 4.61
C TRP A 145 -6.08 -9.45 5.99
N ALA A 146 -5.07 -9.42 6.87
CA ALA A 146 -5.17 -8.77 8.16
C ALA A 146 -5.48 -7.25 8.05
N HIS A 147 -4.94 -6.57 7.03
CA HIS A 147 -5.29 -5.18 6.74
C HIS A 147 -6.74 -5.04 6.24
N VAL A 148 -7.21 -5.98 5.39
CA VAL A 148 -8.59 -6.00 4.90
C VAL A 148 -9.58 -6.23 6.04
N ALA A 149 -9.31 -7.19 6.92
CA ALA A 149 -10.15 -7.52 8.07
C ALA A 149 -10.29 -6.31 9.02
N ARG A 150 -9.19 -5.60 9.29
CA ARG A 150 -9.21 -4.37 10.11
C ARG A 150 -10.13 -3.29 9.53
N GLY A 151 -10.33 -3.25 8.21
CA GLY A 151 -11.21 -2.31 7.53
C GLY A 151 -12.66 -2.34 8.04
N GLU A 152 -13.14 -3.47 8.58
CA GLU A 152 -14.49 -3.55 9.16
C GLU A 152 -14.70 -2.54 10.29
N ASN A 153 -13.69 -2.38 11.14
CA ASN A 153 -13.74 -1.47 12.28
C ASN A 153 -13.67 0.02 11.87
N HIS A 154 -13.41 0.30 10.60
CA HIS A 154 -13.23 1.66 10.09
C HIS A 154 -14.35 2.11 9.15
N GLY A 155 -15.46 1.35 9.08
CA GLY A 155 -16.65 1.73 8.33
C GLY A 155 -16.55 1.53 6.82
N TYR A 156 -15.61 0.71 6.33
CA TYR A 156 -15.64 0.28 4.94
C TYR A 156 -16.81 -0.67 4.67
N GLY A 157 -17.59 -0.38 3.66
CA GLY A 157 -18.75 -1.13 3.21
C GLY A 157 -19.04 -0.87 1.73
N ALA A 158 -20.14 -1.40 1.21
CA ALA A 158 -20.55 -1.26 -0.18
C ALA A 158 -20.84 0.22 -0.59
N ASP A 159 -21.13 1.07 0.38
CA ASP A 159 -21.35 2.51 0.22
C ASP A 159 -20.10 3.35 0.51
N ALA A 160 -18.96 2.72 0.79
CA ALA A 160 -17.70 3.42 0.99
C ALA A 160 -17.11 3.92 -0.33
N VAL A 161 -16.60 5.15 -0.30
CA VAL A 161 -15.83 5.76 -1.38
C VAL A 161 -14.48 6.18 -0.82
N ALA A 162 -13.43 5.42 -1.19
CA ALA A 162 -12.06 5.74 -0.77
C ALA A 162 -11.38 6.65 -1.80
N LEU A 163 -11.03 7.87 -1.39
CA LEU A 163 -10.28 8.82 -2.22
C LEU A 163 -8.78 8.63 -2.01
N VAL A 164 -8.08 8.32 -3.09
CA VAL A 164 -6.67 7.95 -3.13
C VAL A 164 -5.85 9.02 -3.84
N ALA A 165 -4.86 9.58 -3.15
CA ALA A 165 -3.93 10.59 -3.66
C ALA A 165 -2.46 10.21 -3.47
N THR A 166 -2.20 9.00 -3.00
CA THR A 166 -0.86 8.40 -2.91
C THR A 166 -0.70 7.31 -3.96
N SER A 167 0.54 6.98 -4.32
CA SER A 167 0.81 6.02 -5.41
C SER A 167 0.40 4.59 -5.05
N LEU A 168 -0.19 3.85 -6.00
CA LEU A 168 -0.48 2.42 -5.89
C LEU A 168 0.76 1.54 -5.67
N CYS A 169 1.97 2.07 -5.87
CA CYS A 169 3.20 1.36 -5.49
C CYS A 169 3.50 1.40 -3.99
N SER A 170 2.78 2.21 -3.20
CA SER A 170 3.00 2.37 -1.77
C SER A 170 2.08 1.49 -0.93
N ASN A 171 2.64 0.90 0.13
CA ASN A 171 1.84 0.19 1.13
C ASN A 171 0.75 1.08 1.74
N THR A 172 1.04 2.37 1.95
CA THR A 172 0.09 3.39 2.43
C THR A 172 -1.20 3.42 1.61
N THR A 173 -1.09 3.35 0.29
CA THR A 173 -2.24 3.33 -0.62
C THR A 173 -2.98 1.99 -0.55
N LEU A 174 -2.25 0.89 -0.56
CA LEU A 174 -2.84 -0.44 -0.63
C LEU A 174 -3.65 -0.79 0.64
N VAL A 175 -3.27 -0.25 1.82
CA VAL A 175 -4.04 -0.44 3.07
C VAL A 175 -5.36 0.34 3.12
N ALA A 176 -5.62 1.22 2.16
CA ALA A 176 -6.92 1.88 1.97
C ALA A 176 -7.71 1.26 0.80
N VAL A 177 -7.04 0.97 -0.31
CA VAL A 177 -7.65 0.44 -1.54
C VAL A 177 -8.25 -0.95 -1.31
N PHE A 178 -7.46 -1.88 -0.77
CA PHE A 178 -7.91 -3.27 -0.63
C PHE A 178 -9.06 -3.46 0.37
N PRO A 179 -9.08 -2.85 1.56
CA PRO A 179 -10.26 -2.92 2.44
C PRO A 179 -11.52 -2.37 1.78
N CYS A 180 -11.42 -1.23 1.08
CA CYS A 180 -12.55 -0.64 0.37
C CYS A 180 -13.12 -1.58 -0.70
N LEU A 181 -12.27 -2.08 -1.59
CA LEU A 181 -12.69 -3.00 -2.65
C LEU A 181 -13.22 -4.33 -2.10
N ALA A 182 -12.56 -4.91 -1.11
CA ALA A 182 -12.97 -6.19 -0.52
C ALA A 182 -14.34 -6.13 0.18
N LYS A 183 -14.75 -4.93 0.64
CA LYS A 183 -16.07 -4.69 1.24
C LYS A 183 -17.11 -4.17 0.25
N GLY A 184 -16.80 -4.14 -1.06
CA GLY A 184 -17.72 -3.75 -2.13
C GLY A 184 -17.80 -2.24 -2.39
N GLY A 185 -16.93 -1.45 -1.77
CA GLY A 185 -16.87 0.01 -1.94
C GLY A 185 -16.24 0.43 -3.27
N ALA A 186 -16.19 1.73 -3.51
CA ALA A 186 -15.58 2.35 -4.69
C ALA A 186 -14.25 3.02 -4.33
N VAL A 187 -13.31 3.01 -5.28
CA VAL A 187 -12.03 3.72 -5.17
C VAL A 187 -11.98 4.82 -6.23
N VAL A 188 -11.73 6.04 -5.79
CA VAL A 188 -11.52 7.21 -6.65
C VAL A 188 -10.06 7.61 -6.52
N MET A 189 -9.37 7.79 -7.64
CA MET A 189 -7.94 8.11 -7.69
C MET A 189 -7.73 9.50 -8.25
N THR A 190 -6.85 10.29 -7.63
CA THR A 190 -6.39 11.55 -8.23
C THR A 190 -5.42 11.27 -9.37
N GLU A 191 -5.44 12.11 -10.38
CA GLU A 191 -4.49 12.08 -11.48
C GLU A 191 -3.32 13.03 -11.25
N GLY A 192 -2.15 12.69 -11.78
CA GLY A 192 -0.97 13.52 -11.77
C GLY A 192 -0.41 13.87 -10.38
N ARG A 193 0.15 15.07 -10.26
CA ARG A 193 0.73 15.56 -9.00
C ARG A 193 -0.39 15.99 -8.04
N PHE A 194 -0.17 15.75 -6.74
CA PHE A 194 -1.12 16.16 -5.71
C PHE A 194 -1.36 17.67 -5.73
N ASP A 195 -2.57 18.08 -6.08
CA ASP A 195 -3.09 19.42 -5.99
C ASP A 195 -4.18 19.48 -4.91
N PRO A 196 -4.04 20.31 -3.87
CA PRO A 196 -4.98 20.36 -2.76
C PRO A 196 -6.40 20.79 -3.15
N ALA A 197 -6.55 21.79 -4.05
CA ALA A 197 -7.86 22.27 -4.45
C ALA A 197 -8.57 21.23 -5.34
N ALA A 198 -7.87 20.65 -6.30
CA ALA A 198 -8.41 19.57 -7.14
C ALA A 198 -8.79 18.34 -6.30
N TYR A 199 -7.98 18.00 -5.27
CA TYR A 199 -8.31 16.93 -4.33
C TYR A 199 -9.63 17.18 -3.59
N LEU A 200 -9.84 18.40 -3.06
CA LEU A 200 -11.06 18.74 -2.33
C LEU A 200 -12.29 18.80 -3.24
N THR A 201 -12.13 19.29 -4.47
CA THR A 201 -13.18 19.24 -5.50
C THR A 201 -13.60 17.80 -5.78
N LEU A 202 -12.61 16.93 -6.05
CA LEU A 202 -12.89 15.51 -6.30
C LEU A 202 -13.49 14.81 -5.06
N ALA A 203 -13.07 15.18 -3.86
CA ALA A 203 -13.62 14.67 -2.61
C ALA A 203 -15.11 14.99 -2.46
N GLN A 204 -15.50 16.23 -2.74
CA GLN A 204 -16.88 16.69 -2.74
C GLN A 204 -17.71 16.00 -3.83
N ASP A 205 -17.24 16.04 -5.08
CA ASP A 205 -17.98 15.51 -6.24
C ASP A 205 -18.22 14.01 -6.14
N ALA A 206 -17.22 13.26 -5.69
CA ALA A 206 -17.31 11.82 -5.47
C ALA A 206 -18.02 11.45 -4.15
N ARG A 207 -18.38 12.43 -3.30
CA ARG A 207 -18.88 12.21 -1.94
C ARG A 207 -18.00 11.23 -1.16
N ALA A 208 -16.68 11.48 -1.17
CA ALA A 208 -15.70 10.62 -0.55
C ALA A 208 -16.00 10.40 0.93
N THR A 209 -15.92 9.15 1.36
CA THR A 209 -16.18 8.75 2.76
C THR A 209 -14.91 8.44 3.53
N HIS A 210 -13.86 8.05 2.82
CA HIS A 210 -12.57 7.64 3.38
C HIS A 210 -11.41 8.28 2.62
N ALA A 211 -10.36 8.66 3.33
CA ALA A 211 -9.11 9.14 2.75
C ALA A 211 -7.91 8.54 3.47
N MET A 212 -6.88 8.14 2.72
CA MET A 212 -5.55 7.83 3.25
C MET A 212 -4.56 8.84 2.69
N LEU A 213 -3.97 9.64 3.56
CA LEU A 213 -3.03 10.69 3.20
C LEU A 213 -1.78 10.62 4.09
N VAL A 214 -0.73 11.33 3.66
CA VAL A 214 0.48 11.54 4.46
C VAL A 214 0.48 12.94 5.08
N PRO A 215 1.25 13.20 6.15
CA PRO A 215 1.18 14.48 6.90
C PRO A 215 1.36 15.73 6.02
N VAL A 216 2.27 15.70 5.04
CA VAL A 216 2.49 16.85 4.13
C VAL A 216 1.26 17.15 3.26
N GLN A 217 0.46 16.14 2.90
CA GLN A 217 -0.78 16.34 2.16
C GLN A 217 -1.83 17.00 3.06
N TYR A 218 -1.99 16.53 4.31
CA TYR A 218 -2.85 17.21 5.29
C TYR A 218 -2.42 18.66 5.50
N GLN A 219 -1.12 18.92 5.68
CA GLN A 219 -0.61 20.28 5.85
C GLN A 219 -0.99 21.19 4.67
N ARG A 220 -0.84 20.70 3.42
CA ARG A 220 -1.16 21.46 2.22
C ARG A 220 -2.68 21.71 2.09
N LEU A 221 -3.51 20.73 2.45
CA LEU A 221 -4.97 20.89 2.44
C LEU A 221 -5.44 21.90 3.49
N MET A 222 -4.96 21.76 4.72
CA MET A 222 -5.36 22.64 5.83
C MET A 222 -4.85 24.08 5.68
N ALA A 223 -3.80 24.29 4.87
CA ALA A 223 -3.26 25.60 4.54
C ALA A 223 -4.07 26.35 3.45
N LEU A 224 -5.02 25.70 2.78
CA LEU A 224 -5.85 26.36 1.77
C LEU A 224 -6.81 27.37 2.43
N PRO A 225 -6.79 28.65 2.03
CA PRO A 225 -7.74 29.66 2.54
C PRO A 225 -9.21 29.26 2.30
N GLU A 226 -9.47 28.64 1.14
CA GLU A 226 -10.80 28.21 0.71
C GLU A 226 -11.24 26.83 1.23
N PHE A 227 -10.48 26.16 2.09
CA PHE A 227 -10.80 24.81 2.59
C PHE A 227 -12.25 24.68 3.07
N GLY A 228 -12.77 25.68 3.78
CA GLY A 228 -14.14 25.68 4.31
C GLY A 228 -15.25 25.87 3.25
N ARG A 229 -14.91 26.03 1.97
CA ARG A 229 -15.90 26.16 0.88
C ARG A 229 -16.34 24.80 0.31
N PHE A 230 -15.59 23.73 0.59
CA PHE A 230 -15.89 22.40 0.06
C PHE A 230 -16.83 21.64 1.02
N ASP A 231 -17.83 20.98 0.46
CA ASP A 231 -18.70 20.07 1.21
C ASP A 231 -17.99 18.73 1.44
N LEU A 232 -17.45 18.57 2.62
CA LEU A 232 -16.78 17.35 3.07
C LEU A 232 -17.62 16.55 4.07
N SER A 233 -18.91 16.81 4.16
CA SER A 233 -19.84 16.19 5.14
C SER A 233 -19.99 14.68 4.96
N SER A 234 -19.66 14.14 3.78
CA SER A 234 -19.69 12.70 3.49
C SER A 234 -18.57 11.91 4.18
N PHE A 235 -17.50 12.58 4.65
CA PHE A 235 -16.38 11.87 5.27
C PHE A 235 -16.77 11.18 6.56
N ARG A 236 -16.42 9.91 6.66
CA ARG A 236 -16.57 9.08 7.87
C ARG A 236 -15.23 8.93 8.58
N MET A 237 -14.15 8.65 7.81
CA MET A 237 -12.84 8.37 8.38
C MET A 237 -11.69 8.87 7.50
N LYS A 238 -10.70 9.44 8.13
CA LYS A 238 -9.45 9.87 7.53
C LYS A 238 -8.29 9.13 8.19
N PHE A 239 -7.32 8.71 7.40
CA PHE A 239 -6.15 7.97 7.88
C PHE A 239 -4.87 8.72 7.54
N CYS A 240 -3.87 8.59 8.41
CA CYS A 240 -2.54 9.14 8.22
C CYS A 240 -1.47 8.12 8.62
N THR A 241 -0.36 8.09 7.90
CA THR A 241 0.81 7.27 8.22
C THR A 241 2.06 7.78 7.49
N SER A 242 3.18 7.09 7.61
CA SER A 242 4.42 7.21 6.84
C SER A 242 5.37 8.35 7.25
N ALA A 243 4.97 9.27 8.11
CA ALA A 243 5.83 10.33 8.65
C ALA A 243 5.25 10.87 9.96
N PRO A 244 6.03 11.59 10.77
CA PRO A 244 5.53 12.23 11.98
C PRO A 244 4.38 13.21 11.70
N PHE A 245 3.24 13.01 12.38
CA PHE A 245 2.04 13.82 12.26
C PHE A 245 1.88 14.66 13.53
N SER A 246 2.07 15.99 13.42
CA SER A 246 2.10 16.86 14.60
C SER A 246 0.74 16.97 15.29
N ALA A 247 0.76 17.13 16.61
CA ALA A 247 -0.45 17.30 17.41
C ALA A 247 -1.30 18.49 16.96
N ALA A 248 -0.65 19.61 16.60
CA ALA A 248 -1.32 20.82 16.11
C ALA A 248 -2.07 20.56 14.80
N LEU A 249 -1.42 19.84 13.85
CA LEU A 249 -2.07 19.53 12.57
C LEU A 249 -3.20 18.51 12.74
N LYS A 250 -3.06 17.51 13.61
CA LYS A 250 -4.17 16.60 13.98
C LYS A 250 -5.36 17.37 14.56
N ALA A 251 -5.10 18.31 15.46
CA ALA A 251 -6.16 19.15 16.07
C ALA A 251 -6.88 20.00 15.02
N ASP A 252 -6.14 20.63 14.10
CA ASP A 252 -6.72 21.43 13.01
C ASP A 252 -7.58 20.58 12.06
N VAL A 253 -7.10 19.39 11.69
CA VAL A 253 -7.88 18.43 10.87
C VAL A 253 -9.15 18.02 11.57
N LEU A 254 -9.11 17.71 12.87
CA LEU A 254 -10.30 17.32 13.64
C LEU A 254 -11.30 18.46 13.80
N ALA A 255 -10.83 19.70 13.90
CA ALA A 255 -11.69 20.87 14.07
C ALA A 255 -12.41 21.27 12.77
N ARG A 256 -11.77 21.09 11.61
CA ARG A 256 -12.23 21.66 10.34
C ARG A 256 -12.72 20.63 9.32
N TRP A 257 -12.31 19.37 9.43
CA TRP A 257 -12.67 18.32 8.48
C TRP A 257 -13.55 17.26 9.13
N PRO A 258 -14.82 17.11 8.73
CA PRO A 258 -15.75 16.13 9.29
C PRO A 258 -15.24 14.69 9.28
N GLY A 259 -15.79 13.88 10.19
CA GLY A 259 -15.43 12.46 10.36
C GLY A 259 -14.20 12.23 11.24
N GLY A 260 -13.95 10.97 11.57
CA GLY A 260 -12.83 10.57 12.43
C GLY A 260 -11.46 10.73 11.78
N LEU A 261 -10.41 10.71 12.61
CA LEU A 261 -9.01 10.71 12.19
C LEU A 261 -8.27 9.60 12.93
N ILE A 262 -7.60 8.74 12.16
CA ILE A 262 -6.77 7.66 12.69
C ILE A 262 -5.34 7.82 12.17
N GLU A 263 -4.36 7.79 13.07
CA GLU A 263 -2.94 7.69 12.72
C GLU A 263 -2.44 6.28 12.95
N TYR A 264 -1.69 5.76 11.98
CA TYR A 264 -0.95 4.51 12.09
C TYR A 264 0.55 4.79 12.18
N TYR A 265 1.19 4.30 13.23
CA TYR A 265 2.63 4.13 13.30
C TYR A 265 2.97 2.67 12.96
N GLY A 266 3.88 2.46 12.06
CA GLY A 266 4.32 1.14 11.61
C GLY A 266 5.16 1.23 10.34
N MET A 267 5.57 0.08 9.84
CA MET A 267 6.46 -0.03 8.69
C MET A 267 5.93 -0.99 7.63
N THR A 268 6.49 -0.91 6.43
CA THR A 268 6.09 -1.76 5.30
C THR A 268 6.38 -3.24 5.55
N GLU A 269 7.42 -3.53 6.31
CA GLU A 269 7.81 -4.87 6.77
C GLU A 269 6.77 -5.48 7.71
N GLY A 270 5.91 -4.68 8.31
CA GLY A 270 4.94 -5.10 9.31
C GLY A 270 5.58 -5.26 10.68
N GLY A 271 5.14 -6.27 11.43
CA GLY A 271 5.52 -6.45 12.84
C GLY A 271 4.55 -5.72 13.76
N GLY A 272 5.00 -4.71 14.48
CA GLY A 272 4.14 -3.90 15.35
C GLY A 272 3.49 -2.73 14.62
N THR A 273 2.26 -2.44 15.00
CA THR A 273 1.56 -1.21 14.57
C THR A 273 0.93 -0.57 15.80
N CYS A 274 1.18 0.74 16.02
CA CYS A 274 0.38 1.52 16.94
C CYS A 274 -0.72 2.28 16.21
N ILE A 275 -1.85 2.48 16.88
CA ILE A 275 -3.03 3.16 16.36
C ILE A 275 -3.44 4.26 17.33
N LEU A 276 -3.52 5.47 16.83
CA LEU A 276 -4.16 6.60 17.51
C LEU A 276 -5.50 6.92 16.84
N GLU A 277 -6.59 6.62 17.51
CA GLU A 277 -7.92 7.12 17.15
C GLU A 277 -8.07 8.54 17.68
N ALA A 278 -7.51 9.51 16.95
CA ALA A 278 -7.33 10.89 17.40
C ALA A 278 -8.64 11.57 17.79
N HIS A 279 -9.75 11.22 17.13
CA HIS A 279 -11.09 11.73 17.42
C HIS A 279 -11.67 11.23 18.74
N HIS A 280 -11.20 10.09 19.26
CA HIS A 280 -11.59 9.57 20.58
C HIS A 280 -10.62 10.01 21.70
N PHE A 281 -9.37 10.34 21.34
CA PHE A 281 -8.32 10.66 22.31
C PHE A 281 -7.67 12.02 22.04
N PRO A 282 -8.43 13.15 22.09
CA PRO A 282 -7.90 14.48 21.75
C PRO A 282 -6.77 14.95 22.69
N HIS A 283 -6.66 14.38 23.89
CA HIS A 283 -5.58 14.66 24.83
C HIS A 283 -4.29 13.87 24.54
N LYS A 284 -4.28 12.95 23.53
CA LYS A 284 -3.14 12.11 23.15
C LYS A 284 -2.58 12.43 21.76
N LEU A 285 -2.94 13.57 21.16
CA LEU A 285 -2.50 13.94 19.82
C LEU A 285 -0.98 14.03 19.65
N HIS A 286 -0.23 14.16 20.72
CA HIS A 286 1.23 14.16 20.73
C HIS A 286 1.86 12.75 20.66
N THR A 287 1.04 11.70 20.62
CA THR A 287 1.48 10.30 20.55
C THR A 287 1.06 9.65 19.24
N VAL A 288 1.52 8.42 18.99
CA VAL A 288 1.07 7.53 17.91
C VAL A 288 0.04 6.48 18.39
N GLY A 289 -0.49 6.67 19.60
CA GLY A 289 -1.50 5.80 20.19
C GLY A 289 -0.91 4.61 20.95
N LYS A 290 -1.58 3.47 20.84
CA LYS A 290 -1.23 2.21 21.52
C LYS A 290 -1.09 1.07 20.51
N PRO A 291 -0.41 -0.03 20.87
CA PRO A 291 -0.37 -1.22 20.04
C PRO A 291 -1.77 -1.65 19.57
N ALA A 292 -1.90 -1.98 18.29
CA ALA A 292 -3.14 -2.52 17.74
C ALA A 292 -3.45 -3.87 18.40
N GLU A 293 -4.71 -4.28 18.38
CA GLU A 293 -5.12 -5.58 18.91
C GLU A 293 -4.33 -6.72 18.23
N GLY A 294 -3.81 -7.64 19.04
CA GLY A 294 -2.97 -8.75 18.57
C GLY A 294 -1.55 -8.37 18.17
N HIS A 295 -1.12 -7.11 18.41
CA HIS A 295 0.24 -6.66 18.18
C HIS A 295 1.03 -6.60 19.48
N ASP A 296 2.20 -7.26 19.49
CA ASP A 296 3.18 -7.20 20.58
C ASP A 296 4.30 -6.24 20.18
N ILE A 297 4.48 -5.15 20.92
CA ILE A 297 5.50 -4.14 20.71
C ILE A 297 6.36 -4.06 21.97
N ARG A 298 7.68 -4.18 21.79
CA ARG A 298 8.66 -4.15 22.87
C ARG A 298 9.78 -3.17 22.53
N LEU A 299 10.58 -2.84 23.52
CA LEU A 299 11.80 -2.06 23.40
C LEU A 299 13.01 -2.93 23.70
N ILE A 300 14.06 -2.78 22.91
CA ILE A 300 15.33 -3.47 23.13
C ILE A 300 16.48 -2.47 23.20
N ASP A 301 17.53 -2.82 23.95
CA ASP A 301 18.77 -2.05 23.98
C ASP A 301 19.70 -2.35 22.78
N GLU A 302 20.86 -1.73 22.73
CA GLU A 302 21.84 -1.93 21.65
C GLU A 302 22.37 -3.38 21.58
N GLU A 303 22.38 -4.11 22.72
CA GLU A 303 22.76 -5.51 22.81
C GLU A 303 21.58 -6.47 22.48
N GLY A 304 20.41 -5.94 22.17
CA GLY A 304 19.20 -6.72 21.83
C GLY A 304 18.49 -7.30 23.05
N ARG A 305 18.73 -6.81 24.27
CA ARG A 305 18.02 -7.22 25.48
C ARG A 305 16.72 -6.43 25.63
N GLU A 306 15.65 -7.11 25.99
CA GLU A 306 14.36 -6.47 26.24
C GLU A 306 14.44 -5.50 27.43
N LEU A 307 13.90 -4.30 27.24
CA LEU A 307 13.85 -3.24 28.25
C LEU A 307 12.51 -3.26 29.01
N PRO A 308 12.52 -2.90 30.30
CA PRO A 308 11.29 -2.75 31.07
C PRO A 308 10.48 -1.53 30.59
N THR A 309 9.19 -1.51 30.93
CA THR A 309 8.31 -0.37 30.68
C THR A 309 8.89 0.94 31.20
N GLY A 310 8.93 1.97 30.37
CA GLY A 310 9.54 3.28 30.66
C GLY A 310 11.00 3.39 30.23
N GLY A 311 11.60 2.31 29.72
CA GLY A 311 12.92 2.33 29.08
C GLY A 311 12.90 3.09 27.74
N THR A 312 14.08 3.45 27.27
CA THR A 312 14.30 4.03 25.93
C THR A 312 15.19 3.09 25.14
N GLY A 313 14.74 2.67 23.95
CA GLY A 313 15.50 1.75 23.11
C GLY A 313 14.80 1.57 21.75
N GLU A 314 15.35 0.70 20.91
CA GLU A 314 14.78 0.40 19.59
C GLU A 314 13.43 -0.32 19.73
N VAL A 315 12.47 0.11 18.93
CA VAL A 315 11.14 -0.53 18.85
C VAL A 315 11.22 -1.81 18.04
N VAL A 316 10.73 -2.90 18.60
CA VAL A 316 10.52 -4.18 17.89
C VAL A 316 9.06 -4.58 17.96
N GLY A 317 8.54 -5.16 16.87
CA GLY A 317 7.13 -5.50 16.81
C GLY A 317 6.83 -6.86 16.20
N ARG A 318 5.79 -7.50 16.71
CA ARG A 318 5.28 -8.79 16.25
C ARG A 318 3.77 -8.74 16.10
N SER A 319 3.25 -9.36 15.03
CA SER A 319 1.81 -9.55 14.82
C SER A 319 1.56 -10.62 13.75
N GLY A 320 0.30 -10.84 13.39
CA GLY A 320 -0.06 -11.62 12.21
C GLY A 320 0.24 -10.92 10.87
N SER A 321 0.70 -9.65 10.92
CA SER A 321 0.98 -8.81 9.75
C SER A 321 2.47 -8.53 9.62
N MET A 322 3.25 -9.54 9.20
CA MET A 322 4.71 -9.44 9.02
C MET A 322 5.11 -9.92 7.63
N MET A 323 6.10 -9.25 7.03
CA MET A 323 6.73 -9.69 5.79
C MET A 323 7.29 -11.11 5.93
N THR A 324 7.37 -11.84 4.82
CA THR A 324 8.10 -13.11 4.79
C THR A 324 9.60 -12.88 4.90
N GLY A 325 10.10 -11.78 4.32
CA GLY A 325 11.49 -11.35 4.32
C GLY A 325 11.77 -10.41 3.16
N TYR A 326 13.04 -10.03 2.99
CA TYR A 326 13.50 -9.28 1.83
C TYR A 326 13.83 -10.22 0.66
N ARG A 327 13.32 -9.90 -0.52
CA ARG A 327 13.55 -10.68 -1.75
C ARG A 327 15.04 -10.83 -2.01
N ASN A 328 15.51 -12.05 -2.22
CA ASN A 328 16.91 -12.41 -2.51
C ASN A 328 17.96 -11.85 -1.49
N GLN A 329 17.55 -11.41 -0.30
CA GLN A 329 18.42 -10.78 0.68
C GLN A 329 18.25 -11.41 2.08
N SER A 330 18.56 -12.72 2.21
CA SER A 330 18.41 -13.47 3.46
C SER A 330 19.25 -12.90 4.63
N GLY A 331 20.43 -12.31 4.34
CA GLY A 331 21.26 -11.62 5.34
C GLY A 331 20.52 -10.44 5.94
N LYS A 332 20.01 -9.54 5.10
CA LYS A 332 19.25 -8.36 5.54
C LYS A 332 17.92 -8.75 6.23
N THR A 333 17.32 -9.87 5.83
CA THR A 333 16.14 -10.39 6.52
C THR A 333 16.48 -10.72 7.96
N ARG A 334 17.59 -11.45 8.20
CA ARG A 334 18.04 -11.77 9.57
C ARG A 334 18.43 -10.53 10.39
N GLU A 335 19.03 -9.51 9.78
CA GLU A 335 19.37 -8.24 10.43
C GLU A 335 18.12 -7.47 10.90
N ALA A 336 17.01 -7.58 10.15
CA ALA A 336 15.73 -6.96 10.47
C ALA A 336 14.91 -7.76 11.50
N GLU A 337 15.39 -8.91 11.96
CA GLU A 337 14.68 -9.78 12.90
C GLU A 337 15.31 -9.70 14.30
N TRP A 338 14.44 -9.77 15.27
CA TRP A 338 14.79 -10.00 16.67
C TRP A 338 13.93 -11.15 17.20
N TYR A 339 14.49 -11.94 18.11
CA TYR A 339 13.81 -13.09 18.72
C TYR A 339 13.81 -12.95 20.23
N ASP A 340 12.65 -13.12 20.86
CA ASP A 340 12.53 -13.14 22.30
C ASP A 340 13.08 -14.45 22.92
N ALA A 341 13.08 -14.54 24.25
CA ALA A 341 13.55 -15.71 24.99
C ALA A 341 12.74 -17.00 24.72
N GLN A 342 11.53 -16.87 24.16
CA GLN A 342 10.66 -17.98 23.77
C GLN A 342 10.83 -18.34 22.27
N GLY A 343 11.72 -17.67 21.54
CA GLY A 343 11.95 -17.88 20.12
C GLY A 343 10.88 -17.24 19.21
N ASN A 344 10.06 -16.33 19.72
CA ASN A 344 9.11 -15.60 18.90
C ASN A 344 9.82 -14.55 18.05
N ARG A 345 9.49 -14.50 16.77
CA ARG A 345 10.03 -13.57 15.79
C ARG A 345 9.36 -12.18 15.89
N PHE A 346 10.17 -11.15 15.97
CA PHE A 346 9.79 -9.73 15.87
C PHE A 346 10.52 -9.07 14.70
N ILE A 347 10.00 -7.97 14.19
CA ILE A 347 10.67 -7.12 13.21
C ILE A 347 11.21 -5.89 13.94
N ARG A 348 12.49 -5.56 13.69
CA ARG A 348 13.17 -4.35 14.18
C ARG A 348 12.74 -3.17 13.32
N THR A 349 12.42 -2.04 13.94
CA THR A 349 11.94 -0.86 13.23
C THR A 349 13.08 0.08 12.81
N GLY A 350 14.15 0.10 13.59
CA GLY A 350 15.23 1.08 13.48
C GLY A 350 14.88 2.45 14.09
N ASP A 351 13.72 2.57 14.78
CA ASP A 351 13.27 3.80 15.46
C ASP A 351 13.64 3.78 16.96
#